data_b26f788bf8d9de766384eff4435bd556
#
_entry.id   b26f788bf8d9de766384eff4435bd556
#
_cell.length_a   1.000
_cell.length_b   1.000
_cell.length_c   1.000
_cell.angle_alpha   90.00
_cell.angle_beta   90.00
_cell.angle_gamma   90.00
#
_symmetry.space_group_name_H-M   'P 1'
#
loop_
_entity.id
_entity.type
_entity.pdbx_description
1 polymer ?
#
loop_
_entity_poly.entity_id
_entity_poly.type
_entity_poly.pdbx_seq_one_letter_code
_entity_poly.pdbx_strand_id
1 'polypeptide(L)'
;MENQSRRKVFFALGLLWSFAGCASVGVRNPQEATGNPKLPKQILIADFDTSKNVFRVHQTGADLGVLQQKTTNVLVNYLVSDLSKSVMPAARQDGSRPGRADAWLITGEFVRVNGGSRELRGLVGLGLGGTKMETVVRVYDLSHLSKQPVLQFETTGGSNAEPGALVGGMFGALPNALRNAGARGITDDTARTAREITAMVANYYAKNGGQLPGNSKKPKILAQRAGG
;
A
#
# COMPACT_ATOMS: atom_id res chain seq x y z
N MET A 1 -33.75 18.30 -52.16
CA MET A 1 -32.69 17.28 -51.93
C MET A 1 -31.58 17.91 -51.11
N GLU A 2 -31.87 18.17 -49.84
CA GLU A 2 -30.87 18.79 -48.94
C GLU A 2 -31.27 18.53 -47.48
N ASN A 3 -30.91 17.38 -46.93
CA ASN A 3 -31.02 17.15 -45.48
C ASN A 3 -30.44 15.79 -45.03
N GLN A 4 -29.36 15.32 -45.60
CA GLN A 4 -28.68 14.09 -45.11
C GLN A 4 -27.24 14.27 -44.62
N SER A 5 -26.66 15.50 -44.64
CA SER A 5 -25.28 15.70 -44.30
C SER A 5 -24.98 16.06 -42.82
N ARG A 6 -26.01 16.28 -42.01
CA ARG A 6 -25.82 16.74 -40.60
C ARG A 6 -25.90 15.65 -39.52
N ARG A 7 -26.12 14.39 -39.87
CA ARG A 7 -26.26 13.30 -38.89
C ARG A 7 -25.02 12.44 -38.64
N LYS A 8 -23.91 12.67 -39.36
CA LYS A 8 -22.69 11.82 -39.23
C LYS A 8 -21.56 12.42 -38.39
N VAL A 9 -21.70 13.62 -37.86
CA VAL A 9 -20.62 14.28 -37.07
C VAL A 9 -20.75 14.09 -35.58
N PHE A 10 -21.90 13.62 -35.07
CA PHE A 10 -22.13 13.49 -33.63
C PHE A 10 -21.76 12.11 -33.04
N PHE A 11 -21.30 11.13 -33.82
CA PHE A 11 -20.97 9.79 -33.32
C PHE A 11 -19.47 9.56 -33.08
N ALA A 12 -18.61 10.51 -33.37
CA ALA A 12 -17.14 10.35 -33.22
C ALA A 12 -16.57 10.97 -31.93
N LEU A 13 -17.39 11.63 -31.10
CA LEU A 13 -16.92 12.32 -29.88
C LEU A 13 -17.20 11.55 -28.58
N GLY A 14 -17.74 10.35 -28.65
CA GLY A 14 -18.23 9.57 -27.51
C GLY A 14 -17.28 8.51 -26.93
N LEU A 15 -16.07 8.30 -27.48
CA LEU A 15 -15.24 7.14 -27.12
C LEU A 15 -13.85 7.47 -26.52
N LEU A 16 -13.70 8.63 -25.94
CA LEU A 16 -12.41 9.07 -25.33
C LEU A 16 -12.48 9.23 -23.80
N TRP A 17 -13.46 8.61 -23.15
CA TRP A 17 -13.56 8.58 -21.69
C TRP A 17 -13.44 7.16 -21.20
N SER A 18 -12.29 6.75 -20.71
CA SER A 18 -12.14 5.73 -19.66
C SER A 18 -10.71 5.15 -19.59
N PHE A 19 -9.71 5.94 -19.30
CA PHE A 19 -8.47 5.44 -18.71
C PHE A 19 -7.99 6.38 -17.60
N ALA A 20 -8.84 6.62 -16.62
CA ALA A 20 -8.40 7.10 -15.32
C ALA A 20 -7.71 5.94 -14.63
N GLY A 21 -6.43 5.78 -14.85
CA GLY A 21 -5.60 4.81 -14.14
C GLY A 21 -5.44 5.24 -12.69
N CYS A 22 -6.41 4.88 -11.83
CA CYS A 22 -6.34 5.16 -10.41
C CYS A 22 -5.08 4.55 -9.82
N ALA A 23 -4.24 5.39 -9.21
CA ALA A 23 -3.16 4.94 -8.35
C ALA A 23 -3.72 3.97 -7.32
N SER A 24 -3.28 2.72 -7.33
CA SER A 24 -3.83 1.70 -6.45
C SER A 24 -2.77 0.76 -5.93
N VAL A 25 -2.92 0.36 -4.68
CA VAL A 25 -2.20 -0.75 -4.08
C VAL A 25 -3.15 -1.95 -4.07
N GLY A 26 -2.62 -3.15 -4.18
CA GLY A 26 -3.39 -4.37 -4.04
C GLY A 26 -2.54 -5.50 -3.48
N VAL A 27 -3.20 -6.58 -3.10
CA VAL A 27 -2.63 -7.78 -2.47
C VAL A 27 -2.34 -8.84 -3.54
N ARG A 28 -1.20 -9.50 -3.42
CA ARG A 28 -0.79 -10.65 -4.25
C ARG A 28 -0.39 -11.84 -3.38
N ASN A 29 -0.47 -13.03 -3.97
CA ASN A 29 0.04 -14.26 -3.41
C ASN A 29 -0.38 -14.51 -1.95
N PRO A 30 -1.68 -14.33 -1.57
CA PRO A 30 -2.11 -14.64 -0.24
C PRO A 30 -1.97 -16.14 0.03
N GLN A 31 -1.25 -16.48 1.10
CA GLN A 31 -1.04 -17.84 1.59
C GLN A 31 -1.55 -17.89 3.03
N GLU A 32 -2.46 -18.81 3.30
CA GLU A 32 -3.00 -19.05 4.62
C GLU A 32 -2.52 -20.41 5.09
N ALA A 33 -2.11 -20.51 6.33
CA ALA A 33 -1.77 -21.81 6.93
C ALA A 33 -3.01 -22.70 7.02
N THR A 34 -2.81 -24.01 6.88
CA THR A 34 -3.85 -24.99 7.16
C THR A 34 -4.11 -25.06 8.64
N GLY A 35 -5.37 -24.91 9.06
CA GLY A 35 -5.81 -24.94 10.45
C GLY A 35 -6.56 -23.67 10.86
N ASN A 36 -7.15 -23.71 12.04
CA ASN A 36 -7.84 -22.55 12.60
C ASN A 36 -6.90 -21.85 13.59
N PRO A 37 -6.37 -20.67 13.27
CA PRO A 37 -5.57 -19.92 14.22
C PRO A 37 -6.43 -19.51 15.41
N LYS A 38 -5.82 -19.41 16.57
CA LYS A 38 -6.51 -18.82 17.72
C LYS A 38 -6.79 -17.35 17.44
N LEU A 39 -8.03 -16.92 17.65
CA LEU A 39 -8.37 -15.50 17.52
C LEU A 39 -7.63 -14.69 18.58
N PRO A 40 -6.92 -13.62 18.17
CA PRO A 40 -6.15 -12.80 19.09
C PRO A 40 -7.04 -11.84 19.85
N LYS A 41 -6.55 -11.33 20.98
CA LYS A 41 -7.14 -10.19 21.69
C LYS A 41 -6.47 -8.86 21.35
N GLN A 42 -5.31 -8.92 20.71
CA GLN A 42 -4.51 -7.76 20.31
C GLN A 42 -3.68 -8.09 19.07
N ILE A 43 -3.39 -7.06 18.29
CA ILE A 43 -2.43 -7.14 17.18
C ILE A 43 -1.18 -6.35 17.56
N LEU A 44 -0.02 -6.97 17.40
CA LEU A 44 1.29 -6.33 17.53
C LEU A 44 1.89 -6.14 16.15
N ILE A 45 2.53 -5.00 15.90
CA ILE A 45 3.15 -4.67 14.63
C ILE A 45 4.64 -4.38 14.87
N ALA A 46 5.49 -5.23 14.32
CA ALA A 46 6.93 -4.99 14.31
C ALA A 46 7.31 -3.97 13.22
N ASP A 47 8.46 -3.35 13.38
CA ASP A 47 9.02 -2.51 12.34
C ASP A 47 9.32 -3.35 11.09
N PHE A 48 8.97 -2.78 9.94
CA PHE A 48 9.25 -3.43 8.66
C PHE A 48 10.74 -3.32 8.33
N ASP A 49 11.32 -4.44 7.91
CA ASP A 49 12.73 -4.52 7.56
C ASP A 49 13.06 -3.66 6.33
N THR A 50 14.08 -2.83 6.46
CA THR A 50 14.63 -1.96 5.42
C THR A 50 16.07 -2.34 5.03
N SER A 51 16.63 -3.42 5.58
CA SER A 51 18.03 -3.79 5.45
C SER A 51 18.44 -4.17 4.02
N LYS A 52 17.50 -4.65 3.24
CA LYS A 52 17.72 -5.04 1.85
C LYS A 52 17.75 -3.82 0.94
N ASN A 53 18.82 -3.23 0.59
CA ASN A 53 19.01 -2.07 -0.29
C ASN A 53 17.97 -1.90 -1.44
N VAL A 54 16.68 -1.78 -1.07
CA VAL A 54 15.50 -1.81 -1.95
C VAL A 54 14.91 -0.42 -2.22
N PHE A 55 15.47 0.61 -1.56
CA PHE A 55 15.06 1.99 -1.75
C PHE A 55 15.75 2.58 -2.98
N ARG A 56 14.98 2.80 -4.04
CA ARG A 56 15.39 3.46 -5.28
C ARG A 56 14.96 4.92 -5.23
N VAL A 57 15.76 5.73 -4.53
CA VAL A 57 15.48 7.14 -4.22
C VAL A 57 16.73 7.98 -4.49
N HIS A 58 16.57 9.32 -4.47
CA HIS A 58 17.72 10.22 -4.67
C HIS A 58 18.57 10.42 -3.40
N GLN A 59 18.04 10.06 -2.24
CA GLN A 59 18.72 10.15 -0.95
C GLN A 59 19.80 9.07 -0.84
N THR A 60 20.91 9.43 -0.24
CA THR A 60 22.04 8.53 0.02
C THR A 60 22.56 8.72 1.44
N GLY A 61 23.37 7.79 1.94
CA GLY A 61 24.00 7.91 3.25
C GLY A 61 22.99 8.13 4.38
N ALA A 62 23.26 9.11 5.25
CA ALA A 62 22.41 9.42 6.41
C ALA A 62 20.97 9.81 6.01
N ASP A 63 20.78 10.56 4.93
CA ASP A 63 19.44 10.97 4.45
C ASP A 63 18.60 9.77 3.99
N LEU A 64 19.24 8.75 3.45
CA LEU A 64 18.58 7.49 3.11
C LEU A 64 18.10 6.79 4.39
N GLY A 65 18.94 6.69 5.41
CA GLY A 65 18.55 6.11 6.70
C GLY A 65 17.36 6.82 7.34
N VAL A 66 17.37 8.16 7.33
CA VAL A 66 16.25 8.98 7.81
C VAL A 66 14.97 8.70 7.02
N LEU A 67 15.05 8.57 5.69
CA LEU A 67 13.89 8.25 4.85
C LEU A 67 13.35 6.85 5.13
N GLN A 68 14.23 5.85 5.27
CA GLN A 68 13.87 4.47 5.62
C GLN A 68 13.12 4.43 6.96
N GLN A 69 13.70 5.03 8.00
CA GLN A 69 13.08 5.11 9.33
C GLN A 69 11.74 5.83 9.30
N LYS A 70 11.64 6.95 8.59
CA LYS A 70 10.40 7.69 8.42
C LYS A 70 9.33 6.85 7.71
N THR A 71 9.69 6.14 6.65
CA THR A 71 8.76 5.29 5.89
C THR A 71 8.21 4.17 6.77
N THR A 72 9.09 3.48 7.52
CA THR A 72 8.69 2.45 8.50
C THR A 72 7.77 3.02 9.58
N ASN A 73 8.14 4.15 10.19
CA ASN A 73 7.34 4.79 11.23
C ASN A 73 5.95 5.17 10.72
N VAL A 74 5.84 5.72 9.52
CA VAL A 74 4.57 6.12 8.91
C VAL A 74 3.71 4.87 8.64
N LEU A 75 4.29 3.79 8.09
CA LEU A 75 3.59 2.54 7.83
C LEU A 75 3.03 1.94 9.12
N VAL A 76 3.87 1.78 10.14
CA VAL A 76 3.47 1.19 11.43
C VAL A 76 2.39 2.04 12.12
N ASN A 77 2.52 3.37 12.10
CA ASN A 77 1.52 4.25 12.69
C ASN A 77 0.15 4.16 11.99
N TYR A 78 0.13 4.06 10.64
CA TYR A 78 -1.11 3.83 9.91
C TYR A 78 -1.70 2.46 10.24
N LEU A 79 -0.87 1.40 10.30
CA LEU A 79 -1.33 0.05 10.67
C LEU A 79 -1.92 0.02 12.08
N VAL A 80 -1.25 0.60 13.07
CA VAL A 80 -1.78 0.69 14.44
C VAL A 80 -3.13 1.41 14.45
N SER A 81 -3.23 2.56 13.78
CA SER A 81 -4.47 3.34 13.71
C SER A 81 -5.60 2.60 13.01
N ASP A 82 -5.32 2.03 11.82
CA ASP A 82 -6.35 1.42 10.98
C ASP A 82 -6.83 0.08 11.55
N LEU A 83 -5.91 -0.76 12.06
CA LEU A 83 -6.26 -2.02 12.73
C LEU A 83 -7.03 -1.78 14.03
N SER A 84 -6.64 -0.78 14.83
CA SER A 84 -7.35 -0.45 16.07
C SER A 84 -8.79 0.01 15.82
N LYS A 85 -9.05 0.66 14.69
CA LYS A 85 -10.38 1.13 14.30
C LYS A 85 -11.24 0.08 13.62
N SER A 86 -10.61 -0.85 12.87
CA SER A 86 -11.32 -1.71 11.93
C SER A 86 -11.35 -3.18 12.34
N VAL A 87 -10.49 -3.60 13.27
CA VAL A 87 -10.35 -5.00 13.67
C VAL A 87 -10.38 -5.14 15.19
N MET A 88 -9.32 -4.71 15.88
CA MET A 88 -9.17 -4.82 17.33
C MET A 88 -8.01 -3.97 17.84
N PRO A 89 -7.81 -3.80 19.14
CA PRO A 89 -6.68 -3.06 19.69
C PRO A 89 -5.35 -3.50 19.07
N ALA A 90 -4.60 -2.55 18.53
CA ALA A 90 -3.31 -2.78 17.90
C ALA A 90 -2.24 -1.86 18.50
N ALA A 91 -1.00 -2.34 18.59
CA ALA A 91 0.13 -1.59 19.12
C ALA A 91 1.42 -1.94 18.37
N ARG A 92 2.37 -0.99 18.36
CA ARG A 92 3.71 -1.27 17.87
C ARG A 92 4.44 -2.22 18.83
N GLN A 93 5.14 -3.21 18.30
CA GLN A 93 6.04 -4.08 19.04
C GLN A 93 7.34 -3.32 19.29
N ASP A 94 7.65 -3.00 20.53
CA ASP A 94 8.83 -2.22 20.92
C ASP A 94 10.03 -3.06 21.36
N GLY A 95 10.00 -4.35 21.14
CA GLY A 95 11.09 -5.28 21.50
C GLY A 95 11.33 -5.43 23.02
N SER A 96 10.84 -4.52 23.84
CA SER A 96 11.03 -4.51 25.29
C SER A 96 10.00 -5.35 26.04
N ARG A 97 8.93 -5.74 25.37
CA ARG A 97 7.85 -6.57 25.93
C ARG A 97 7.82 -7.92 25.25
N PRO A 98 7.87 -9.04 26.01
CA PRO A 98 7.58 -10.34 25.44
C PRO A 98 6.20 -10.28 24.75
N GLY A 99 6.12 -10.79 23.52
CA GLY A 99 4.87 -10.89 22.81
C GLY A 99 3.82 -11.57 23.66
N ARG A 100 2.61 -11.01 23.73
CA ARG A 100 1.52 -11.63 24.46
C ARG A 100 1.08 -12.91 23.75
N ALA A 101 0.97 -14.01 24.50
CA ALA A 101 0.53 -15.30 23.97
C ALA A 101 -0.91 -15.28 23.39
N ASP A 102 -1.66 -14.20 23.58
CA ASP A 102 -3.00 -13.98 23.04
C ASP A 102 -3.02 -12.91 21.95
N ALA A 103 -1.92 -12.73 21.24
CA ALA A 103 -1.78 -11.73 20.18
C ALA A 103 -1.40 -12.35 18.83
N TRP A 104 -1.74 -11.64 17.74
CA TRP A 104 -1.10 -11.83 16.46
C TRP A 104 0.03 -10.81 16.28
N LEU A 105 1.14 -11.26 15.70
CA LEU A 105 2.27 -10.39 15.35
C LEU A 105 2.33 -10.21 13.84
N ILE A 106 2.24 -8.96 13.41
CA ILE A 106 2.49 -8.57 12.02
C ILE A 106 3.96 -8.18 11.89
N THR A 107 4.66 -8.83 10.98
CA THR A 107 6.00 -8.45 10.53
C THR A 107 5.99 -8.20 9.05
N GLY A 108 6.99 -7.52 8.54
CA GLY A 108 7.12 -7.33 7.10
C GLY A 108 8.49 -6.85 6.69
N GLU A 109 8.70 -6.84 5.39
CA GLU A 109 9.90 -6.32 4.75
C GLU A 109 9.51 -5.50 3.52
N PHE A 110 10.23 -4.44 3.25
CA PHE A 110 10.14 -3.75 1.98
C PHE A 110 10.91 -4.55 0.91
N VAL A 111 10.24 -4.81 -0.22
CA VAL A 111 10.84 -5.47 -1.39
C VAL A 111 11.27 -4.44 -2.43
N ARG A 112 10.51 -3.36 -2.52
CA ARG A 112 10.82 -2.23 -3.40
C ARG A 112 10.18 -0.95 -2.87
N VAL A 113 10.97 0.10 -2.79
CA VAL A 113 10.49 1.47 -2.58
C VAL A 113 11.12 2.37 -3.64
N ASN A 114 10.33 2.91 -4.54
CA ASN A 114 10.78 3.78 -5.61
C ASN A 114 10.16 5.17 -5.43
N GLY A 115 10.99 6.19 -5.29
CA GLY A 115 10.56 7.59 -5.17
C GLY A 115 10.09 8.22 -6.47
N GLY A 116 10.14 7.46 -7.57
CA GLY A 116 9.85 7.96 -8.91
C GLY A 116 10.94 8.88 -9.49
N SER A 117 11.02 8.97 -10.82
CA SER A 117 11.93 9.88 -11.50
C SER A 117 11.29 11.25 -11.67
N ARG A 118 12.00 12.32 -11.24
CA ARG A 118 11.56 13.71 -11.43
C ARG A 118 11.60 14.12 -12.89
N GLU A 119 12.61 13.62 -13.60
CA GLU A 119 12.86 13.94 -15.01
C GLU A 119 11.77 13.38 -15.92
N LEU A 120 11.36 12.13 -15.65
CA LEU A 120 10.29 11.48 -16.42
C LEU A 120 8.90 12.04 -16.11
N ARG A 121 8.69 12.61 -14.92
CA ARG A 121 7.41 13.25 -14.58
C ARG A 121 7.17 14.56 -15.29
N GLY A 122 8.26 15.31 -15.59
CA GLY A 122 8.19 16.60 -16.29
C GLY A 122 8.06 16.50 -17.81
N LEU A 123 8.59 15.43 -18.41
CA LEU A 123 8.75 15.33 -19.86
C LEU A 123 7.58 14.65 -20.60
N VAL A 124 6.83 13.77 -19.98
CA VAL A 124 6.02 12.83 -20.79
C VAL A 124 4.53 12.77 -20.41
N GLY A 125 4.05 13.41 -19.36
CA GLY A 125 2.59 13.40 -19.05
C GLY A 125 1.87 12.02 -19.10
N LEU A 126 2.61 10.93 -19.33
CA LEU A 126 2.12 9.60 -19.67
C LEU A 126 2.18 8.59 -18.49
N GLY A 127 2.25 9.09 -17.24
CA GLY A 127 2.29 8.20 -16.08
C GLY A 127 3.65 7.50 -15.85
N LEU A 128 4.69 7.85 -16.61
CA LEU A 128 6.04 7.37 -16.38
C LEU A 128 6.69 8.09 -15.18
N GLY A 129 7.40 7.37 -14.33
CA GLY A 129 8.12 7.95 -13.18
C GLY A 129 7.30 8.04 -11.88
N GLY A 130 6.18 7.34 -11.77
CA GLY A 130 5.42 7.21 -10.52
C GLY A 130 6.20 6.53 -9.40
N THR A 131 5.76 6.76 -8.16
CA THR A 131 6.28 6.04 -6.99
C THR A 131 5.80 4.59 -7.00
N LYS A 132 6.57 3.69 -6.39
CA LYS A 132 6.18 2.28 -6.25
C LYS A 132 6.60 1.76 -4.87
N MET A 133 5.70 1.04 -4.23
CA MET A 133 5.98 0.37 -2.97
C MET A 133 5.51 -1.08 -3.05
N GLU A 134 6.41 -1.99 -2.68
CA GLU A 134 6.13 -3.43 -2.59
C GLU A 134 6.62 -3.93 -1.24
N THR A 135 5.78 -4.72 -0.56
CA THR A 135 6.13 -5.32 0.72
C THR A 135 5.75 -6.79 0.75
N VAL A 136 6.45 -7.58 1.55
CA VAL A 136 6.01 -8.90 2.00
C VAL A 136 5.56 -8.76 3.45
N VAL A 137 4.39 -9.28 3.76
CA VAL A 137 3.78 -9.22 5.08
C VAL A 137 3.53 -10.62 5.61
N ARG A 138 3.83 -10.85 6.89
CA ARG A 138 3.62 -12.11 7.58
C ARG A 138 2.90 -11.86 8.90
N VAL A 139 1.90 -12.67 9.18
CA VAL A 139 1.15 -12.66 10.45
C VAL A 139 1.42 -13.95 11.19
N TYR A 140 1.82 -13.84 12.43
CA TYR A 140 2.10 -14.98 13.31
C TYR A 140 1.10 -15.01 14.45
N ASP A 141 0.60 -16.19 14.76
CA ASP A 141 -0.17 -16.45 15.99
C ASP A 141 0.80 -16.75 17.14
N LEU A 142 0.91 -15.82 18.09
CA LEU A 142 1.82 -15.95 19.23
C LEU A 142 1.33 -16.93 20.29
N SER A 143 0.10 -17.45 20.17
CA SER A 143 -0.41 -18.50 21.04
C SER A 143 0.20 -19.87 20.73
N HIS A 144 0.77 -20.02 19.54
CA HIS A 144 1.43 -21.23 19.09
C HIS A 144 2.92 -20.98 18.89
N LEU A 145 3.75 -21.92 19.31
CA LEU A 145 5.21 -21.88 19.11
C LEU A 145 5.64 -22.13 17.66
N SER A 146 4.68 -22.11 16.73
CA SER A 146 4.98 -22.28 15.30
C SER A 146 5.78 -21.11 14.76
N LYS A 147 6.89 -21.41 14.11
CA LYS A 147 7.69 -20.42 13.38
C LYS A 147 7.08 -20.06 12.01
N GLN A 148 6.00 -20.72 11.61
CA GLN A 148 5.34 -20.44 10.32
C GLN A 148 4.25 -19.37 10.49
N PRO A 149 4.16 -18.44 9.56
CA PRO A 149 3.09 -17.46 9.58
C PRO A 149 1.74 -18.13 9.32
N VAL A 150 0.71 -17.67 10.00
CA VAL A 150 -0.67 -18.10 9.76
C VAL A 150 -1.26 -17.44 8.51
N LEU A 151 -0.70 -16.29 8.12
CA LEU A 151 -1.04 -15.58 6.90
C LEU A 151 0.22 -14.91 6.34
N GLN A 152 0.47 -15.09 5.04
CA GLN A 152 1.51 -14.37 4.31
C GLN A 152 0.95 -13.83 3.01
N PHE A 153 1.35 -12.63 2.61
CA PHE A 153 0.97 -12.03 1.34
C PHE A 153 1.94 -10.92 0.96
N GLU A 154 1.81 -10.45 -0.27
CA GLU A 154 2.55 -9.31 -0.79
C GLU A 154 1.61 -8.15 -1.05
N THR A 155 2.10 -6.92 -0.88
CA THR A 155 1.42 -5.75 -1.42
C THR A 155 2.23 -5.17 -2.57
N THR A 156 1.55 -4.70 -3.60
CA THR A 156 2.21 -4.03 -4.72
C THR A 156 1.33 -2.92 -5.25
N GLY A 157 1.92 -1.80 -5.52
CA GLY A 157 1.23 -0.65 -6.08
C GLY A 157 2.08 0.61 -6.01
N GLY A 158 1.52 1.68 -6.51
CA GLY A 158 2.17 2.98 -6.52
C GLY A 158 1.30 4.03 -7.18
N SER A 159 1.69 5.27 -7.03
CA SER A 159 1.14 6.37 -7.81
C SER A 159 1.78 6.35 -9.19
N ASN A 160 1.15 5.74 -10.17
CA ASN A 160 1.34 6.24 -11.52
C ASN A 160 0.83 7.67 -11.48
N ALA A 161 1.70 8.65 -11.78
CA ALA A 161 1.27 10.03 -11.86
C ALA A 161 0.06 10.09 -12.80
N GLU A 162 -1.13 10.32 -12.26
CA GLU A 162 -2.30 10.54 -13.10
C GLU A 162 -2.01 11.75 -13.97
N PRO A 163 -2.20 11.66 -15.29
CA PRO A 163 -2.29 12.84 -16.13
C PRO A 163 -3.47 13.64 -15.61
N GLY A 164 -3.21 14.72 -14.86
CA GLY A 164 -4.27 15.53 -14.26
C GLY A 164 -4.17 15.76 -12.76
N ALA A 165 -3.40 14.99 -12.01
CA ALA A 165 -3.14 15.28 -10.57
C ALA A 165 -2.40 16.63 -10.39
N LEU A 166 -1.85 17.21 -11.46
CA LEU A 166 -1.27 18.55 -11.48
C LEU A 166 -2.33 19.66 -11.75
N VAL A 167 -3.54 19.31 -12.15
CA VAL A 167 -4.56 20.30 -12.55
C VAL A 167 -5.41 20.78 -11.38
N GLY A 168 -5.45 20.02 -10.26
CA GLY A 168 -6.18 20.41 -9.04
C GLY A 168 -5.43 21.36 -8.11
N GLY A 169 -4.17 21.67 -8.39
CA GLY A 169 -3.32 22.57 -7.61
C GLY A 169 -2.89 23.76 -8.42
N MET A 170 -3.83 24.59 -8.79
CA MET A 170 -3.66 25.76 -9.60
C MET A 170 -2.65 26.77 -9.03
N PHE A 171 -1.71 27.20 -9.88
CA PHE A 171 -0.97 28.46 -9.83
C PHE A 171 -0.29 28.81 -8.50
N GLY A 172 0.94 28.38 -8.35
CA GLY A 172 1.80 28.84 -7.27
C GLY A 172 2.68 27.74 -6.66
N ALA A 173 2.87 26.62 -7.33
CA ALA A 173 3.80 25.60 -6.87
C ALA A 173 5.23 26.13 -6.89
N LEU A 174 5.65 26.69 -5.78
CA LEU A 174 7.02 27.09 -5.48
C LEU A 174 7.99 25.91 -5.73
N PRO A 175 9.25 26.18 -6.09
CA PRO A 175 10.28 25.15 -6.32
C PRO A 175 10.41 24.10 -5.22
N ASN A 176 10.04 24.42 -3.99
CA ASN A 176 10.02 23.51 -2.84
C ASN A 176 8.95 22.40 -2.93
N ALA A 177 7.85 22.61 -3.64
CA ALA A 177 6.84 21.57 -3.83
C ALA A 177 7.36 20.42 -4.74
N LEU A 178 8.21 20.73 -5.71
CA LEU A 178 8.88 19.73 -6.57
C LEU A 178 9.93 18.91 -5.79
N ARG A 179 10.65 19.52 -4.83
CA ARG A 179 11.62 18.82 -3.99
C ARG A 179 10.96 17.75 -3.12
N ASN A 180 9.74 17.97 -2.67
CA ASN A 180 9.00 17.08 -1.76
C ASN A 180 8.03 16.14 -2.49
N ALA A 181 7.83 16.25 -3.79
CA ALA A 181 6.87 15.43 -4.54
C ALA A 181 7.16 13.92 -4.44
N GLY A 182 8.43 13.52 -4.47
CA GLY A 182 8.82 12.12 -4.28
C GLY A 182 8.53 11.61 -2.87
N ALA A 183 8.82 12.41 -1.84
CA ALA A 183 8.56 12.05 -0.45
C ALA A 183 7.05 12.00 -0.15
N ARG A 184 6.24 12.90 -0.72
CA ARG A 184 4.76 12.84 -0.62
C ARG A 184 4.21 11.60 -1.28
N GLY A 185 4.67 11.24 -2.48
CA GLY A 185 4.25 10.03 -3.17
C GLY A 185 4.54 8.76 -2.38
N ILE A 186 5.72 8.65 -1.76
CA ILE A 186 6.05 7.53 -0.86
C ILE A 186 5.10 7.51 0.35
N THR A 187 4.79 8.65 0.95
CA THR A 187 3.86 8.75 2.08
C THR A 187 2.45 8.30 1.69
N ASP A 188 1.97 8.72 0.52
CA ASP A 188 0.66 8.32 0.00
C ASP A 188 0.60 6.82 -0.30
N ASP A 189 1.67 6.26 -0.90
CA ASP A 189 1.76 4.83 -1.15
C ASP A 189 1.85 4.04 0.15
N THR A 190 2.55 4.56 1.17
CA THR A 190 2.60 3.98 2.51
C THR A 190 1.22 3.90 3.15
N ALA A 191 0.42 4.97 3.05
CA ALA A 191 -0.94 4.99 3.56
C ALA A 191 -1.88 4.02 2.81
N ARG A 192 -1.71 3.89 1.49
CA ARG A 192 -2.47 2.90 0.69
C ARG A 192 -2.06 1.48 1.02
N THR A 193 -0.75 1.23 1.17
CA THR A 193 -0.20 -0.07 1.58
C THR A 193 -0.74 -0.48 2.95
N ALA A 194 -0.75 0.41 3.94
CA ALA A 194 -1.31 0.14 5.25
C ALA A 194 -2.78 -0.26 5.19
N ARG A 195 -3.58 0.42 4.35
CA ARG A 195 -5.00 0.08 4.16
C ARG A 195 -5.21 -1.31 3.57
N GLU A 196 -4.42 -1.71 2.58
CA GLU A 196 -4.53 -3.06 2.00
C GLU A 196 -4.06 -4.13 2.97
N ILE A 197 -3.00 -3.89 3.73
CA ILE A 197 -2.56 -4.79 4.82
C ILE A 197 -3.69 -4.93 5.86
N THR A 198 -4.25 -3.82 6.33
CA THR A 198 -5.36 -3.83 7.29
C THR A 198 -6.56 -4.60 6.75
N ALA A 199 -6.95 -4.36 5.50
CA ALA A 199 -8.07 -5.05 4.86
C ALA A 199 -7.82 -6.57 4.73
N MET A 200 -6.58 -6.99 4.42
CA MET A 200 -6.25 -8.40 4.31
C MET A 200 -6.27 -9.09 5.69
N VAL A 201 -5.71 -8.46 6.72
CA VAL A 201 -5.75 -8.96 8.10
C VAL A 201 -7.18 -9.04 8.62
N ALA A 202 -8.00 -8.02 8.37
CA ALA A 202 -9.42 -8.00 8.73
C ALA A 202 -10.20 -9.13 8.06
N ASN A 203 -9.99 -9.34 6.75
CA ASN A 203 -10.63 -10.43 6.02
C ASN A 203 -10.23 -11.80 6.57
N TYR A 204 -8.94 -12.01 6.86
CA TYR A 204 -8.45 -13.25 7.45
C TYR A 204 -9.04 -13.48 8.84
N TYR A 205 -9.09 -12.44 9.69
CA TYR A 205 -9.71 -12.50 11.02
C TYR A 205 -11.18 -12.89 10.95
N ALA A 206 -11.95 -12.25 10.06
CA ALA A 206 -13.37 -12.55 9.88
C ALA A 206 -13.61 -13.98 9.33
N LYS A 207 -12.77 -14.43 8.38
CA LYS A 207 -12.84 -15.78 7.82
C LYS A 207 -12.64 -16.87 8.89
N ASN A 208 -11.85 -16.57 9.92
CA ASN A 208 -11.60 -17.48 11.06
C ASN A 208 -12.58 -17.28 12.23
N GLY A 209 -13.71 -16.60 12.02
CA GLY A 209 -14.78 -16.44 13.00
C GLY A 209 -14.69 -15.17 13.85
N GLY A 210 -13.77 -14.29 13.56
CA GLY A 210 -13.67 -12.99 14.22
C GLY A 210 -14.80 -12.04 13.82
N GLN A 211 -15.29 -11.25 14.78
CA GLN A 211 -16.32 -10.23 14.51
C GLN A 211 -15.67 -8.90 14.23
N LEU A 212 -15.99 -8.31 13.08
CA LEU A 212 -15.49 -7.00 12.66
C LEU A 212 -16.49 -5.89 12.95
N PRO A 213 -16.04 -4.68 13.26
CA PRO A 213 -16.88 -3.49 13.17
C PRO A 213 -17.46 -3.35 11.76
N GLY A 214 -18.72 -2.86 11.65
CA GLY A 214 -19.50 -2.90 10.41
C GLY A 214 -18.99 -2.11 9.21
N ASN A 215 -17.88 -1.39 9.34
CA ASN A 215 -17.26 -0.56 8.30
C ASN A 215 -15.92 -1.09 7.75
N SER A 216 -15.62 -2.36 7.96
CA SER A 216 -14.36 -2.97 7.49
C SER A 216 -14.33 -3.09 5.97
N LYS A 217 -13.22 -2.68 5.35
CA LYS A 217 -13.02 -2.74 3.90
C LYS A 217 -12.51 -4.11 3.48
N LYS A 218 -12.90 -4.56 2.29
CA LYS A 218 -12.34 -5.76 1.66
C LYS A 218 -11.00 -5.45 1.01
N PRO A 219 -10.02 -6.39 1.05
CA PRO A 219 -8.75 -6.22 0.35
C PRO A 219 -8.94 -6.26 -1.16
N LYS A 220 -8.10 -5.52 -1.88
CA LYS A 220 -8.02 -5.58 -3.34
C LYS A 220 -7.05 -6.69 -3.75
N ILE A 221 -7.58 -7.86 -4.05
CA ILE A 221 -6.79 -8.99 -4.53
C ILE A 221 -6.46 -8.79 -6.02
N LEU A 222 -5.21 -8.83 -6.37
CA LEU A 222 -4.72 -8.73 -7.73
C LEU A 222 -4.55 -10.14 -8.31
N ALA A 223 -4.96 -10.34 -9.57
CA ALA A 223 -4.71 -11.59 -10.26
C ALA A 223 -3.19 -11.92 -10.27
N GLN A 224 -2.87 -13.20 -10.08
CA GLN A 224 -1.50 -13.67 -10.30
C GLN A 224 -1.14 -13.41 -11.76
N ARG A 225 0.01 -12.77 -12.01
CA ARG A 225 0.55 -12.81 -13.37
C ARG A 225 0.85 -14.28 -13.68
N ALA A 226 0.19 -14.84 -14.68
CA ALA A 226 0.61 -16.09 -15.28
C ALA A 226 2.09 -15.90 -15.61
N GLY A 227 2.92 -16.78 -15.05
CA GLY A 227 4.37 -16.70 -15.20
C GLY A 227 4.74 -16.70 -16.67
N GLY A 228 5.49 -15.71 -17.08
CA GLY A 228 6.27 -15.72 -18.31
C GLY A 228 7.69 -16.18 -17.97
#